data_06429c8e881e1c8c317f293aad625ecd
#
_entry.id   06429c8e881e1c8c317f293aad625ecd
#
_cell.length_a   1.000
_cell.length_b   1.000
_cell.length_c   1.000
_cell.angle_alpha   90.00
_cell.angle_beta   90.00
_cell.angle_gamma   90.00
#
_symmetry.space_group_name_H-M   'P 1'
#
loop_
_entity.id
_entity.type
_entity.pdbx_description
1 polymer ?
#
loop_
_entity_poly.entity_id
_entity_poly.type
_entity_poly.pdbx_seq_one_letter_code
_entity_poly.pdbx_strand_id
1 'polypeptide(L)'
;MKRAAILMIVCTLLSTHAMRASEPATADIHAGHVMPPGGPMLPSRDTAKDVLNATGRHPEWIRIPVGSSAILTFATYPDRADNASVLIISEKDRPMSDWMRAVADQAAGEGFIALVPDTLPGLSQAARIEAVQRFALTMPPSNGKIADMTFDDERINLGDAKFAATQQGWTAAIHFLNTQMNNHPLLITLPPHNHMGYDIGLMAMAEPQRGEGGGGGQRGCPVGSLNCKADGYLAGFNSAKSTLAHTPIKSEWVEIPVGNAKVHTKIAYPSGDGKAGIIIVMSGATGQNDWQLAVGDELARQGFIAISPDLHSGFGPNGGNYDSFEFPDDVAKATAMISNAEAMRRYRAARDYGMKLPRANGKSASIGFCGGGTNSFQFAAEVPELSAAVVYYGTGPKEADIAKIKAPVLGMYGEVDSRIDSTIDGTTALMKKMGKYYEPHIYKGATHAFVQYQNLGENAAATKESWPRTIAFLKEHLS
;
A
#
# COMPACT_ATOMS: atom_id res chain seq x y z
N MET A 1 53.19 -15.57 -64.80
CA MET A 1 53.68 -14.38 -65.52
C MET A 1 52.67 -13.25 -65.42
N LYS A 2 53.18 -12.07 -65.13
CA LYS A 2 52.58 -10.74 -65.20
C LYS A 2 51.66 -10.34 -63.98
N ARG A 3 52.20 -9.64 -62.96
CA ARG A 3 52.37 -8.16 -62.75
C ARG A 3 51.01 -7.50 -62.45
N ALA A 4 50.70 -7.19 -61.20
CA ALA A 4 50.95 -5.97 -60.48
C ALA A 4 50.33 -4.70 -61.13
N ALA A 5 49.34 -4.09 -60.44
CA ALA A 5 49.19 -2.64 -60.40
C ALA A 5 48.53 -2.26 -59.12
N ILE A 6 49.24 -1.51 -58.29
CA ILE A 6 48.83 -0.82 -57.14
C ILE A 6 48.11 0.48 -57.60
N LEU A 7 46.89 0.74 -57.14
CA LEU A 7 46.28 2.05 -57.30
C LEU A 7 45.96 2.58 -55.90
N MET A 8 46.76 3.54 -55.45
CA MET A 8 46.48 4.38 -54.32
C MET A 8 45.31 5.31 -54.68
N ILE A 9 44.26 5.23 -53.94
CA ILE A 9 43.27 6.31 -53.91
C ILE A 9 43.26 6.88 -52.48
N VAL A 10 43.75 8.12 -52.42
CA VAL A 10 43.63 9.03 -51.29
C VAL A 10 42.16 9.47 -51.22
N CYS A 11 41.43 9.03 -50.24
CA CYS A 11 40.11 9.59 -49.93
C CYS A 11 40.22 10.40 -48.65
N THR A 12 40.02 11.68 -48.86
CA THR A 12 39.87 12.74 -47.88
C THR A 12 38.85 12.38 -46.83
N LEU A 13 39.24 12.43 -45.55
CA LEU A 13 38.39 12.35 -44.38
C LEU A 13 37.48 13.60 -44.33
N LEU A 14 36.23 13.43 -44.69
CA LEU A 14 35.14 14.29 -44.26
C LEU A 14 34.61 13.70 -42.97
N SER A 15 34.96 14.33 -41.87
CA SER A 15 34.40 14.07 -40.53
C SER A 15 32.94 14.51 -40.51
N THR A 16 32.02 13.60 -40.70
CA THR A 16 30.64 13.79 -40.29
C THR A 16 30.57 13.53 -38.79
N HIS A 17 30.53 14.60 -38.03
CA HIS A 17 30.04 14.56 -36.64
C HIS A 17 28.56 14.17 -36.69
N ALA A 18 28.28 12.88 -36.53
CA ALA A 18 26.99 12.43 -36.11
C ALA A 18 26.78 12.98 -34.67
N MET A 19 25.95 13.99 -34.52
CA MET A 19 25.37 14.32 -33.24
C MET A 19 24.69 13.03 -32.71
N ARG A 20 25.33 12.35 -31.78
CA ARG A 20 24.65 11.45 -30.90
C ARG A 20 23.63 12.30 -30.15
N ALA A 21 22.36 12.06 -30.41
CA ALA A 21 21.31 12.49 -29.52
C ALA A 21 21.70 12.00 -28.13
N SER A 22 21.92 12.93 -27.21
CA SER A 22 22.10 12.60 -25.81
C SER A 22 20.82 11.90 -25.38
N GLU A 23 20.91 10.62 -25.01
CA GLU A 23 19.86 9.97 -24.25
C GLU A 23 19.48 10.92 -23.08
N PRO A 24 18.18 11.14 -22.83
CA PRO A 24 17.79 11.94 -21.68
C PRO A 24 18.40 11.26 -20.45
N ALA A 25 19.17 12.04 -19.68
CA ALA A 25 19.70 11.60 -18.41
C ALA A 25 18.51 11.02 -17.62
N THR A 26 18.60 9.74 -17.27
CA THR A 26 17.63 9.09 -16.38
C THR A 26 17.58 9.92 -15.11
N ALA A 27 16.42 10.55 -14.85
CA ALA A 27 16.26 11.33 -13.66
C ALA A 27 16.49 10.41 -12.45
N ASP A 28 17.35 10.84 -11.53
CA ASP A 28 17.62 10.14 -10.29
C ASP A 28 16.32 10.04 -9.49
N ILE A 29 15.83 8.81 -9.26
CA ILE A 29 14.61 8.55 -8.48
C ILE A 29 14.71 9.04 -7.04
N HIS A 30 15.93 9.32 -6.59
CA HIS A 30 16.22 9.91 -5.29
C HIS A 30 16.39 11.44 -5.35
N ALA A 31 16.18 12.09 -6.49
CA ALA A 31 16.36 13.53 -6.67
C ALA A 31 15.51 14.44 -5.75
N GLY A 32 14.60 13.88 -5.00
CA GLY A 32 13.83 14.58 -3.95
C GLY A 32 14.20 14.21 -2.52
N HIS A 33 14.95 13.15 -2.32
CA HIS A 33 15.58 12.86 -1.04
C HIS A 33 16.86 13.64 -0.98
N VAL A 34 17.08 14.42 0.10
CA VAL A 34 18.39 14.95 0.41
C VAL A 34 19.28 13.75 0.79
N MET A 35 19.59 12.93 -0.22
CA MET A 35 20.59 11.90 -0.07
C MET A 35 21.95 12.58 0.04
N PRO A 36 22.74 12.30 1.07
CA PRO A 36 24.12 12.73 1.04
C PRO A 36 24.79 12.14 -0.20
N PRO A 37 25.72 12.86 -0.85
CA PRO A 37 26.42 12.34 -2.00
C PRO A 37 27.14 11.04 -1.61
N GLY A 38 26.65 9.89 -2.09
CA GLY A 38 27.30 8.62 -1.80
C GLY A 38 26.46 7.34 -1.82
N GLY A 39 25.20 7.35 -2.28
CA GLY A 39 24.39 6.13 -2.43
C GLY A 39 23.40 5.88 -1.29
N PRO A 40 22.77 4.68 -1.25
CA PRO A 40 21.70 4.34 -0.29
C PRO A 40 22.14 4.51 1.16
N MET A 41 21.28 5.07 2.00
CA MET A 41 21.62 5.34 3.40
C MET A 41 21.37 4.12 4.28
N LEU A 42 22.37 3.73 5.06
CA LEU A 42 22.17 2.86 6.21
C LEU A 42 21.60 3.70 7.37
N PRO A 43 20.37 3.46 7.84
CA PRO A 43 19.80 4.22 8.95
C PRO A 43 20.62 4.02 10.23
N SER A 44 20.68 5.04 11.09
CA SER A 44 21.19 4.86 12.45
C SER A 44 20.11 4.24 13.34
N ARG A 45 20.51 3.65 14.47
CA ARG A 45 19.53 3.11 15.43
C ARG A 45 18.64 4.21 16.03
N ASP A 46 19.20 5.42 16.18
CA ASP A 46 18.49 6.55 16.78
C ASP A 46 17.47 7.18 15.81
N THR A 47 17.70 7.10 14.49
CA THR A 47 16.83 7.68 13.46
C THR A 47 15.90 6.66 12.80
N ALA A 48 15.97 5.40 13.19
CA ALA A 48 15.23 4.31 12.54
C ALA A 48 13.71 4.53 12.55
N LYS A 49 13.14 4.98 13.67
CA LYS A 49 11.71 5.32 13.77
C LYS A 49 11.32 6.46 12.84
N ASP A 50 12.15 7.48 12.73
CA ASP A 50 11.89 8.62 11.86
C ASP A 50 11.91 8.19 10.38
N VAL A 51 12.84 7.30 10.01
CA VAL A 51 12.89 6.70 8.67
C VAL A 51 11.60 5.94 8.37
N LEU A 52 11.16 5.06 9.28
CA LEU A 52 9.94 4.29 9.12
C LEU A 52 8.68 5.16 9.05
N ASN A 53 8.63 6.23 9.82
CA ASN A 53 7.51 7.17 9.81
C ASN A 53 7.51 8.07 8.57
N ALA A 54 8.68 8.29 7.97
CA ALA A 54 8.85 9.17 6.81
C ALA A 54 8.74 8.40 5.47
N THR A 55 8.76 7.08 5.49
CA THR A 55 8.73 6.29 4.25
C THR A 55 7.41 6.43 3.51
N GLY A 56 7.48 6.60 2.19
CA GLY A 56 6.31 6.53 1.31
C GLY A 56 5.99 5.10 0.86
N ARG A 57 6.84 4.12 1.21
CA ARG A 57 6.66 2.71 0.82
C ARG A 57 5.61 2.05 1.68
N HIS A 58 5.05 0.99 1.15
CA HIS A 58 4.01 0.23 1.86
C HIS A 58 4.64 -0.92 2.64
N PRO A 59 4.77 -0.82 3.98
CA PRO A 59 5.14 -1.95 4.81
C PRO A 59 3.92 -2.83 5.10
N GLU A 60 4.17 -4.13 5.19
CA GLU A 60 3.18 -5.11 5.65
C GLU A 60 3.75 -5.96 6.79
N TRP A 61 2.87 -6.37 7.70
CA TRP A 61 3.15 -7.40 8.65
C TRP A 61 2.50 -8.70 8.17
N ILE A 62 3.31 -9.70 7.89
CA ILE A 62 2.84 -11.01 7.42
C ILE A 62 3.11 -12.08 8.45
N ARG A 63 2.26 -13.11 8.48
CA ARG A 63 2.42 -14.26 9.36
C ARG A 63 2.80 -15.47 8.53
N ILE A 64 4.04 -15.90 8.64
CA ILE A 64 4.56 -17.06 7.93
C ILE A 64 4.31 -18.31 8.78
N PRO A 65 3.45 -19.25 8.34
CA PRO A 65 3.08 -20.40 9.16
C PRO A 65 4.27 -21.36 9.37
N VAL A 66 4.43 -21.82 10.60
CA VAL A 66 5.42 -22.84 10.99
C VAL A 66 4.74 -23.79 11.96
N GLY A 67 4.34 -24.96 11.47
CA GLY A 67 3.53 -25.91 12.26
C GLY A 67 2.20 -25.29 12.72
N SER A 68 1.94 -25.30 14.02
CA SER A 68 0.76 -24.66 14.64
C SER A 68 0.96 -23.18 14.99
N SER A 69 2.17 -22.64 14.78
CA SER A 69 2.55 -21.25 15.07
C SER A 69 2.83 -20.47 13.79
N ALA A 70 3.22 -19.20 13.90
CA ALA A 70 3.62 -18.38 12.77
C ALA A 70 4.74 -17.42 13.17
N ILE A 71 5.68 -17.17 12.23
CA ILE A 71 6.68 -16.13 12.36
C ILE A 71 6.03 -14.81 11.92
N LEU A 72 5.97 -13.84 12.82
CA LEU A 72 5.60 -12.49 12.46
C LEU A 72 6.76 -11.87 11.67
N THR A 73 6.51 -11.39 10.48
CA THR A 73 7.54 -10.90 9.57
C THR A 73 7.14 -9.54 9.04
N PHE A 74 8.02 -8.57 9.18
CA PHE A 74 7.86 -7.28 8.52
C PHE A 74 8.32 -7.42 7.06
N ALA A 75 7.48 -6.99 6.13
CA ALA A 75 7.76 -6.99 4.71
C ALA A 75 7.63 -5.58 4.16
N THR A 76 8.57 -5.16 3.33
CA THR A 76 8.47 -3.93 2.57
C THR A 76 8.79 -4.19 1.11
N TYR A 77 8.07 -3.52 0.22
CA TYR A 77 8.09 -3.81 -1.21
C TYR A 77 8.65 -2.62 -1.98
N PRO A 78 9.39 -2.86 -3.05
CA PRO A 78 9.83 -1.80 -3.94
C PRO A 78 8.66 -1.28 -4.80
N ASP A 79 8.67 0.00 -5.10
CA ASP A 79 7.73 0.61 -6.05
C ASP A 79 8.16 0.25 -7.48
N ARG A 80 7.67 -0.87 -8.01
CA ARG A 80 8.00 -1.36 -9.36
C ARG A 80 6.89 -2.25 -9.92
N ALA A 81 6.82 -2.32 -11.25
CA ALA A 81 5.82 -3.11 -11.97
C ALA A 81 6.22 -4.57 -12.20
N ASP A 82 7.52 -4.90 -12.11
CA ASP A 82 8.05 -6.24 -12.35
C ASP A 82 8.42 -6.97 -11.04
N ASN A 83 8.63 -8.28 -11.15
CA ASN A 83 9.01 -9.10 -10.00
C ASN A 83 10.42 -8.76 -9.52
N ALA A 84 10.59 -8.71 -8.21
CA ALA A 84 11.82 -8.33 -7.54
C ALA A 84 12.51 -9.51 -6.83
N SER A 85 13.81 -9.37 -6.61
CA SER A 85 14.58 -10.28 -5.76
C SER A 85 14.24 -10.06 -4.29
N VAL A 86 14.27 -11.11 -3.49
CA VAL A 86 13.95 -11.08 -2.07
C VAL A 86 15.21 -11.01 -1.23
N LEU A 87 15.26 -10.10 -0.28
CA LEU A 87 16.31 -9.96 0.71
C LEU A 87 15.74 -10.24 2.11
N ILE A 88 16.20 -11.29 2.76
CA ILE A 88 15.83 -11.61 4.14
C ILE A 88 16.87 -10.96 5.04
N ILE A 89 16.43 -10.07 5.92
CA ILE A 89 17.30 -9.27 6.79
C ILE A 89 17.13 -9.75 8.23
N SER A 90 18.24 -10.04 8.90
CA SER A 90 18.24 -10.44 10.28
C SER A 90 19.40 -9.83 11.06
N GLU A 91 19.28 -9.73 12.36
CA GLU A 91 20.36 -9.40 13.27
C GLU A 91 20.74 -10.66 14.05
N LYS A 92 22.03 -10.92 14.19
CA LYS A 92 22.51 -12.14 14.82
C LYS A 92 22.06 -12.20 16.28
N ASP A 93 21.34 -13.29 16.62
CA ASP A 93 20.88 -13.60 17.98
C ASP A 93 20.02 -12.52 18.64
N ARG A 94 19.41 -11.63 17.84
CA ARG A 94 18.53 -10.55 18.33
C ARG A 94 17.13 -10.66 17.74
N PRO A 95 16.08 -10.20 18.46
CA PRO A 95 14.75 -10.03 17.92
C PRO A 95 14.73 -8.89 16.90
N MET A 96 13.68 -8.82 16.10
CA MET A 96 13.43 -7.72 15.17
C MET A 96 13.40 -6.38 15.92
N SER A 97 14.07 -5.38 15.36
CA SER A 97 14.12 -4.01 15.88
C SER A 97 13.63 -3.00 14.84
N ASP A 98 13.30 -1.78 15.29
CA ASP A 98 12.97 -0.66 14.40
C ASP A 98 14.09 -0.39 13.41
N TRP A 99 15.33 -0.53 13.85
CA TRP A 99 16.49 -0.35 12.99
C TRP A 99 16.53 -1.36 11.84
N MET A 100 16.26 -2.63 12.08
CA MET A 100 16.23 -3.63 11.01
C MET A 100 15.09 -3.37 10.02
N ARG A 101 13.95 -2.90 10.50
CA ARG A 101 12.82 -2.54 9.65
C ARG A 101 13.14 -1.32 8.79
N ALA A 102 13.84 -0.33 9.34
CA ALA A 102 14.33 0.82 8.58
C ALA A 102 15.40 0.42 7.54
N VAL A 103 16.28 -0.54 7.86
CA VAL A 103 17.22 -1.14 6.89
C VAL A 103 16.46 -1.84 5.77
N ALA A 104 15.40 -2.57 6.08
CA ALA A 104 14.55 -3.23 5.09
C ALA A 104 13.86 -2.21 4.18
N ASP A 105 13.37 -1.11 4.73
CA ASP A 105 12.80 -0.02 3.94
C ASP A 105 13.81 0.56 2.95
N GLN A 106 15.06 0.77 3.37
CA GLN A 106 16.12 1.23 2.46
C GLN A 106 16.43 0.18 1.39
N ALA A 107 16.46 -1.11 1.74
CA ALA A 107 16.65 -2.18 0.76
C ALA A 107 15.52 -2.22 -0.28
N ALA A 108 14.29 -1.93 0.13
CA ALA A 108 13.17 -1.81 -0.80
C ALA A 108 13.34 -0.60 -1.74
N GLY A 109 13.92 0.50 -1.26
CA GLY A 109 14.34 1.63 -2.11
C GLY A 109 15.36 1.25 -3.18
N GLU A 110 16.14 0.22 -2.94
CA GLU A 110 17.11 -0.33 -3.90
C GLU A 110 16.52 -1.43 -4.79
N GLY A 111 15.21 -1.63 -4.75
CA GLY A 111 14.48 -2.54 -5.64
C GLY A 111 14.33 -3.97 -5.14
N PHE A 112 14.60 -4.25 -3.86
CA PHE A 112 14.39 -5.56 -3.25
C PHE A 112 13.05 -5.65 -2.54
N ILE A 113 12.44 -6.84 -2.53
CA ILE A 113 11.46 -7.18 -1.50
C ILE A 113 12.26 -7.51 -0.26
N ALA A 114 12.09 -6.75 0.82
CA ALA A 114 12.84 -6.99 2.04
C ALA A 114 11.93 -7.58 3.14
N LEU A 115 12.39 -8.69 3.74
CA LEU A 115 11.69 -9.45 4.76
C LEU A 115 12.51 -9.44 6.05
N VAL A 116 11.92 -9.03 7.16
CA VAL A 116 12.53 -9.06 8.50
C VAL A 116 11.72 -9.97 9.40
N PRO A 117 12.14 -11.23 9.58
CA PRO A 117 11.42 -12.16 10.46
C PRO A 117 11.72 -11.89 11.94
N ASP A 118 10.67 -11.81 12.75
CA ASP A 118 10.80 -11.74 14.20
C ASP A 118 11.17 -13.11 14.81
N THR A 119 11.57 -13.09 16.07
CA THR A 119 11.85 -14.32 16.80
C THR A 119 10.57 -15.12 17.03
N LEU A 120 10.70 -16.44 17.04
CA LEU A 120 9.64 -17.36 17.44
C LEU A 120 10.21 -18.29 18.50
N PRO A 121 9.65 -18.33 19.73
CA PRO A 121 10.13 -19.20 20.79
C PRO A 121 10.21 -20.65 20.33
N GLY A 122 11.34 -21.31 20.63
CA GLY A 122 11.60 -22.69 20.23
C GLY A 122 12.09 -22.90 18.80
N LEU A 123 12.22 -21.84 17.99
CA LEU A 123 12.73 -21.91 16.63
C LEU A 123 14.11 -21.24 16.53
N SER A 124 15.13 -21.98 16.06
CA SER A 124 16.46 -21.41 15.83
C SER A 124 16.44 -20.37 14.71
N GLN A 125 17.45 -19.48 14.70
CA GLN A 125 17.58 -18.49 13.60
C GLN A 125 17.65 -19.17 12.23
N ALA A 126 18.44 -20.23 12.08
CA ALA A 126 18.57 -20.96 10.83
C ALA A 126 17.22 -21.55 10.36
N ALA A 127 16.47 -22.20 11.24
CA ALA A 127 15.16 -22.76 10.91
C ALA A 127 14.12 -21.66 10.59
N ARG A 128 14.22 -20.51 11.22
CA ARG A 128 13.39 -19.33 10.93
C ARG A 128 13.69 -18.78 9.53
N ILE A 129 14.96 -18.57 9.18
CA ILE A 129 15.38 -18.11 7.87
C ILE A 129 14.92 -19.09 6.78
N GLU A 130 15.12 -20.41 6.98
CA GLU A 130 14.66 -21.43 6.03
C GLU A 130 13.14 -21.40 5.82
N ALA A 131 12.33 -21.19 6.85
CA ALA A 131 10.88 -21.05 6.71
C ALA A 131 10.50 -19.81 5.89
N VAL A 132 11.20 -18.70 6.11
CA VAL A 132 10.99 -17.45 5.36
C VAL A 132 11.44 -17.59 3.91
N GLN A 133 12.55 -18.28 3.64
CA GLN A 133 13.00 -18.58 2.26
C GLN A 133 11.95 -19.40 1.49
N ARG A 134 11.41 -20.46 2.10
CA ARG A 134 10.34 -21.26 1.49
C ARG A 134 9.10 -20.41 1.18
N PHE A 135 8.73 -19.53 2.07
CA PHE A 135 7.63 -18.60 1.84
C PHE A 135 7.94 -17.63 0.69
N ALA A 136 9.14 -17.03 0.69
CA ALA A 136 9.58 -16.06 -0.31
C ALA A 136 9.58 -16.64 -1.74
N LEU A 137 9.86 -17.93 -1.90
CA LEU A 137 9.76 -18.62 -3.21
C LEU A 137 8.33 -18.67 -3.77
N THR A 138 7.34 -18.56 -2.90
CA THR A 138 5.91 -18.64 -3.29
C THR A 138 5.24 -17.26 -3.34
N MET A 139 5.96 -16.20 -2.98
CA MET A 139 5.42 -14.83 -3.03
C MET A 139 5.20 -14.40 -4.48
N PRO A 140 4.00 -13.95 -4.87
CA PRO A 140 3.72 -13.54 -6.25
C PRO A 140 4.69 -12.52 -6.84
N PRO A 141 5.16 -11.49 -6.11
CA PRO A 141 6.07 -10.50 -6.68
C PRO A 141 7.55 -10.95 -6.66
N SER A 142 7.86 -12.16 -6.18
CA SER A 142 9.23 -12.66 -6.17
C SER A 142 9.66 -13.15 -7.55
N ASN A 143 10.88 -12.80 -7.98
CA ASN A 143 11.50 -13.36 -9.18
C ASN A 143 12.23 -14.71 -8.91
N GLY A 144 12.04 -15.27 -7.70
CA GLY A 144 12.66 -16.53 -7.26
C GLY A 144 14.11 -16.42 -6.80
N LYS A 145 14.73 -15.24 -6.82
CA LYS A 145 16.08 -15.00 -6.31
C LYS A 145 15.99 -14.49 -4.86
N ILE A 146 16.66 -15.19 -3.96
CA ILE A 146 16.61 -14.90 -2.52
C ILE A 146 18.04 -14.82 -1.99
N ALA A 147 18.30 -13.80 -1.18
CA ALA A 147 19.54 -13.68 -0.40
C ALA A 147 19.23 -13.43 1.08
N ASP A 148 20.12 -13.88 1.95
CA ASP A 148 20.07 -13.61 3.38
C ASP A 148 21.14 -12.60 3.74
N MET A 149 20.75 -11.55 4.43
CA MET A 149 21.63 -10.53 4.99
C MET A 149 21.54 -10.58 6.49
N THR A 150 22.64 -10.92 7.15
CA THR A 150 22.72 -10.94 8.61
C THR A 150 23.68 -9.87 9.11
N PHE A 151 23.18 -9.01 9.99
CA PHE A 151 24.00 -8.03 10.70
C PHE A 151 24.54 -8.63 12.01
N ASP A 152 25.78 -8.41 12.27
CA ASP A 152 26.35 -8.42 13.62
C ASP A 152 26.83 -7.01 13.98
N ASP A 153 27.42 -6.82 15.16
CA ASP A 153 27.77 -5.48 15.64
C ASP A 153 28.77 -4.73 14.73
N GLU A 154 29.56 -5.44 13.93
CA GLU A 154 30.61 -4.87 13.10
C GLU A 154 30.41 -5.13 11.58
N ARG A 155 29.58 -6.10 11.21
CA ARG A 155 29.55 -6.62 9.84
C ARG A 155 28.15 -6.82 9.29
N ILE A 156 28.10 -6.71 7.96
CA ILE A 156 27.00 -7.16 7.11
C ILE A 156 27.48 -8.45 6.43
N ASN A 157 26.81 -9.55 6.70
CA ASN A 157 27.17 -10.87 6.19
C ASN A 157 26.17 -11.29 5.09
N LEU A 158 26.66 -11.65 3.92
CA LEU A 158 25.92 -12.11 2.73
C LEU A 158 26.53 -13.43 2.25
N GLY A 159 26.15 -14.54 2.87
CA GLY A 159 26.83 -15.81 2.69
C GLY A 159 28.30 -15.72 3.10
N ASP A 160 29.22 -15.99 2.15
CA ASP A 160 30.65 -15.86 2.39
C ASP A 160 31.20 -14.44 2.30
N ALA A 161 30.45 -13.52 1.68
CA ALA A 161 30.83 -12.12 1.53
C ALA A 161 30.54 -11.35 2.82
N LYS A 162 31.49 -10.49 3.23
CA LYS A 162 31.43 -9.69 4.47
C LYS A 162 31.78 -8.25 4.18
N PHE A 163 30.96 -7.36 4.71
CA PHE A 163 31.15 -5.90 4.60
C PHE A 163 31.14 -5.30 6.01
N ALA A 164 31.73 -4.14 6.18
CA ALA A 164 31.62 -3.42 7.46
C ALA A 164 30.18 -2.91 7.66
N ALA A 165 29.69 -2.93 8.90
CA ALA A 165 28.38 -2.35 9.27
C ALA A 165 28.45 -0.81 9.32
N THR A 166 28.83 -0.19 8.22
CA THR A 166 29.00 1.24 8.01
C THR A 166 28.26 1.66 6.75
N GLN A 167 28.06 2.96 6.55
CA GLN A 167 27.46 3.49 5.32
C GLN A 167 28.18 2.98 4.06
N GLN A 168 29.51 3.00 4.04
CA GLN A 168 30.29 2.54 2.89
C GLN A 168 30.15 1.02 2.67
N GLY A 169 30.13 0.25 3.75
CA GLY A 169 29.92 -1.20 3.67
C GLY A 169 28.50 -1.56 3.23
N TRP A 170 27.50 -0.79 3.63
CA TRP A 170 26.13 -0.93 3.15
C TRP A 170 26.05 -0.70 1.63
N THR A 171 26.60 0.40 1.13
CA THR A 171 26.65 0.69 -0.31
C THR A 171 27.33 -0.43 -1.10
N ALA A 172 28.44 -0.96 -0.56
CA ALA A 172 29.16 -2.08 -1.18
C ALA A 172 28.33 -3.40 -1.16
N ALA A 173 27.63 -3.66 -0.06
CA ALA A 173 26.76 -4.84 0.08
C ALA A 173 25.58 -4.78 -0.90
N ILE A 174 24.93 -3.64 -1.05
CA ILE A 174 23.85 -3.44 -2.02
C ILE A 174 24.36 -3.59 -3.46
N HIS A 175 25.50 -3.00 -3.79
CA HIS A 175 26.09 -3.17 -5.11
C HIS A 175 26.41 -4.64 -5.41
N PHE A 176 26.97 -5.37 -4.46
CA PHE A 176 27.22 -6.80 -4.57
C PHE A 176 25.92 -7.57 -4.83
N LEU A 177 24.86 -7.32 -4.06
CA LEU A 177 23.56 -7.97 -4.24
C LEU A 177 22.95 -7.67 -5.61
N ASN A 178 22.96 -6.43 -6.04
CA ASN A 178 22.43 -6.03 -7.34
C ASN A 178 23.15 -6.77 -8.48
N THR A 179 24.46 -6.96 -8.35
CA THR A 179 25.26 -7.71 -9.34
C THR A 179 24.94 -9.21 -9.31
N GLN A 180 24.89 -9.82 -8.10
CA GLN A 180 24.68 -11.27 -7.98
C GLN A 180 23.24 -11.68 -8.31
N MET A 181 22.27 -10.82 -8.00
CA MET A 181 20.86 -11.13 -8.17
C MET A 181 20.28 -10.59 -9.48
N ASN A 182 21.10 -9.93 -10.33
CA ASN A 182 20.59 -9.25 -11.52
C ASN A 182 19.41 -8.34 -11.18
N ASN A 183 19.48 -7.68 -10.04
CA ASN A 183 18.45 -6.77 -9.60
C ASN A 183 18.75 -5.41 -10.24
N HIS A 184 17.84 -4.92 -11.05
CA HIS A 184 17.99 -3.59 -11.63
C HIS A 184 17.43 -2.57 -10.64
N PRO A 185 18.20 -1.53 -10.28
CA PRO A 185 17.67 -0.43 -9.48
C PRO A 185 16.46 0.18 -10.19
N LEU A 186 15.52 0.67 -9.41
CA LEU A 186 14.29 1.27 -9.91
C LEU A 186 14.55 2.39 -10.91
N LEU A 187 13.99 2.27 -12.11
CA LEU A 187 14.00 3.31 -13.14
C LEU A 187 12.73 4.18 -13.11
N ILE A 188 11.90 4.04 -12.07
CA ILE A 188 10.67 4.81 -11.95
C ILE A 188 10.97 6.07 -11.17
N THR A 189 10.92 7.20 -11.86
CA THR A 189 10.98 8.52 -11.25
C THR A 189 9.65 8.82 -10.58
N LEU A 190 9.48 8.37 -9.35
CA LEU A 190 8.42 8.93 -8.53
C LEU A 190 8.85 10.34 -8.11
N PRO A 191 7.95 11.34 -8.18
CA PRO A 191 8.25 12.65 -7.61
C PRO A 191 8.59 12.45 -6.12
N PRO A 192 9.38 13.38 -5.53
CA PRO A 192 9.79 13.27 -4.14
C PRO A 192 8.55 13.01 -3.29
N HIS A 193 8.57 11.90 -2.57
CA HIS A 193 7.52 11.57 -1.62
C HIS A 193 7.52 12.67 -0.56
N ASN A 194 6.57 13.60 -0.66
CA ASN A 194 6.24 14.39 0.50
C ASN A 194 5.69 13.40 1.51
N HIS A 195 6.55 13.07 2.46
CA HIS A 195 6.37 12.15 3.56
C HIS A 195 4.90 11.78 3.79
N MET A 196 4.64 10.52 3.95
CA MET A 196 3.45 10.14 4.72
C MET A 196 3.60 10.88 6.05
N GLY A 197 2.99 12.05 6.12
CA GLY A 197 3.12 12.91 7.30
C GLY A 197 2.41 12.25 8.46
N TYR A 198 3.09 11.35 9.10
CA TYR A 198 2.82 10.96 10.47
C TYR A 198 3.38 12.04 11.40
N ASP A 199 3.13 13.29 11.04
CA ASP A 199 3.46 14.43 11.87
C ASP A 199 2.38 14.59 12.94
N ILE A 200 2.38 13.69 13.92
CA ILE A 200 1.50 13.76 15.10
C ILE A 200 2.07 14.75 16.14
N GLY A 201 3.25 15.33 15.92
CA GLY A 201 3.93 16.09 16.97
C GLY A 201 4.32 17.53 16.71
N LEU A 202 4.30 18.05 15.47
CA LEU A 202 4.92 19.34 15.16
C LEU A 202 4.02 20.40 14.49
N MET A 203 2.71 20.20 14.39
CA MET A 203 1.79 21.22 13.83
C MET A 203 1.16 22.15 14.88
N ALA A 204 1.75 22.29 16.06
CA ALA A 204 1.22 23.23 17.06
C ALA A 204 1.73 24.66 16.95
N MET A 205 2.67 24.98 16.06
CA MET A 205 3.17 26.37 15.93
C MET A 205 3.60 26.71 14.50
N ALA A 206 2.66 27.04 13.62
CA ALA A 206 2.91 27.94 12.49
C ALA A 206 1.61 28.64 12.11
N GLU A 207 1.49 29.89 12.47
CA GLU A 207 0.44 30.77 11.96
C GLU A 207 0.64 31.01 10.44
N PRO A 208 -0.45 31.12 9.64
CA PRO A 208 -0.35 31.34 8.21
C PRO A 208 0.08 32.76 7.89
N GLN A 209 1.25 32.93 7.35
CA GLN A 209 1.62 34.19 6.69
C GLN A 209 0.86 34.30 5.37
N ARG A 210 0.11 35.38 5.23
CA ARG A 210 -0.53 35.83 4.00
C ARG A 210 0.56 36.22 2.98
N GLY A 211 0.59 35.56 1.84
CA GLY A 211 1.36 35.95 0.66
C GLY A 211 0.45 36.02 -0.55
N GLU A 212 0.22 37.21 -1.07
CA GLU A 212 -0.45 37.45 -2.34
C GLU A 212 0.48 37.12 -3.50
N GLY A 213 -0.05 36.52 -4.58
CA GLY A 213 0.69 36.50 -5.84
C GLY A 213 0.38 35.31 -6.77
N GLY A 214 -0.36 35.57 -7.80
CA GLY A 214 -0.92 34.85 -8.90
C GLY A 214 -0.09 33.80 -9.64
N GLY A 215 -0.82 32.83 -10.20
CA GLY A 215 -0.33 31.86 -11.18
C GLY A 215 -1.35 30.74 -11.35
N GLY A 216 -2.03 30.66 -12.53
CA GLY A 216 -3.12 29.74 -12.80
C GLY A 216 -2.67 28.28 -12.85
N GLY A 217 -2.95 27.54 -11.79
CA GLY A 217 -2.98 26.07 -11.73
C GLY A 217 -4.35 25.65 -11.26
N GLN A 218 -4.90 24.56 -11.78
CA GLN A 218 -6.24 24.06 -11.47
C GLN A 218 -6.47 24.06 -9.96
N ARG A 219 -7.41 24.84 -9.52
CA ARG A 219 -7.78 25.03 -8.13
C ARG A 219 -8.47 23.77 -7.63
N GLY A 220 -7.80 22.99 -6.78
CA GLY A 220 -8.48 22.08 -5.87
C GLY A 220 -9.51 22.90 -5.06
N CYS A 221 -10.59 22.27 -4.63
CA CYS A 221 -11.64 22.93 -3.85
C CYS A 221 -11.05 23.69 -2.67
N PRO A 222 -11.28 25.00 -2.51
CA PRO A 222 -10.79 25.76 -1.37
C PRO A 222 -11.40 25.18 -0.09
N VAL A 223 -10.59 25.04 0.95
CA VAL A 223 -11.04 24.68 2.30
C VAL A 223 -12.18 25.63 2.70
N GLY A 224 -13.34 25.06 3.04
CA GLY A 224 -14.52 25.84 3.43
C GLY A 224 -15.48 26.26 2.30
N SER A 225 -15.24 25.89 1.05
CA SER A 225 -16.18 26.16 -0.03
C SER A 225 -17.36 25.18 -0.01
N LEU A 226 -18.52 25.66 0.44
CA LEU A 226 -19.82 24.95 0.42
C LEU A 226 -20.32 24.64 -1.02
N ASN A 227 -19.63 25.11 -2.03
CA ASN A 227 -20.02 25.00 -3.46
C ASN A 227 -19.20 24.01 -4.26
N CYS A 228 -18.34 23.20 -3.62
CA CYS A 228 -17.82 22.02 -4.28
C CYS A 228 -19.00 21.07 -4.43
N LYS A 229 -19.71 21.20 -5.54
CA LYS A 229 -20.76 20.27 -5.93
C LYS A 229 -20.20 18.85 -5.88
N ALA A 230 -21.07 17.89 -5.61
CA ALA A 230 -20.83 16.47 -5.54
C ALA A 230 -20.31 15.88 -6.88
N ASP A 231 -19.16 16.35 -7.35
CA ASP A 231 -18.51 15.87 -8.57
C ASP A 231 -17.61 14.65 -8.30
N GLY A 232 -17.84 13.94 -7.16
CA GLY A 232 -17.09 12.74 -6.83
C GLY A 232 -15.64 13.01 -6.40
N TYR A 233 -15.39 14.09 -5.64
CA TYR A 233 -14.07 14.40 -5.14
C TYR A 233 -13.78 13.60 -3.87
N LEU A 234 -12.82 12.69 -3.94
CA LEU A 234 -12.30 11.98 -2.78
C LEU A 234 -11.11 12.76 -2.18
N ALA A 235 -11.17 13.03 -0.87
CA ALA A 235 -10.07 13.65 -0.16
C ALA A 235 -8.82 12.75 -0.20
N GLY A 236 -7.64 13.34 -0.43
CA GLY A 236 -6.37 12.66 -0.21
C GLY A 236 -6.01 12.62 1.28
N PHE A 237 -4.97 11.85 1.63
CA PHE A 237 -4.55 11.68 3.03
C PHE A 237 -4.32 13.00 3.75
N ASN A 238 -3.56 13.91 3.14
CA ASN A 238 -3.20 15.20 3.75
C ASN A 238 -4.39 16.16 3.95
N SER A 239 -5.48 15.97 3.22
CA SER A 239 -6.68 16.82 3.32
C SER A 239 -7.83 16.19 4.10
N ALA A 240 -7.73 14.92 4.45
CA ALA A 240 -8.81 14.15 5.06
C ALA A 240 -9.30 14.74 6.38
N LYS A 241 -8.39 15.06 7.30
CA LYS A 241 -8.72 15.66 8.60
C LYS A 241 -9.44 16.99 8.45
N SER A 242 -8.96 17.86 7.57
CA SER A 242 -9.59 19.14 7.26
C SER A 242 -10.96 18.95 6.61
N THR A 243 -11.11 17.97 5.72
CA THR A 243 -12.39 17.64 5.08
C THR A 243 -13.41 17.20 6.11
N LEU A 244 -13.04 16.33 7.04
CA LEU A 244 -13.92 15.87 8.13
C LEU A 244 -14.32 17.01 9.09
N ALA A 245 -13.38 17.91 9.41
CA ALA A 245 -13.66 19.04 10.30
C ALA A 245 -14.70 20.04 9.73
N HIS A 246 -14.88 20.05 8.40
CA HIS A 246 -15.79 20.98 7.71
C HIS A 246 -16.94 20.27 6.97
N THR A 247 -17.15 18.98 7.26
CA THR A 247 -18.21 18.22 6.60
C THR A 247 -19.61 18.61 7.07
N PRO A 248 -20.60 18.78 6.17
CA PRO A 248 -21.99 18.88 6.53
C PRO A 248 -22.67 17.50 6.74
N ILE A 249 -21.95 16.41 6.53
CA ILE A 249 -22.48 15.04 6.65
C ILE A 249 -22.75 14.71 8.13
N LYS A 250 -23.96 14.25 8.41
CA LYS A 250 -24.33 13.75 9.73
C LYS A 250 -23.71 12.36 9.93
N SER A 251 -23.06 12.19 11.06
CA SER A 251 -22.49 10.90 11.44
C SER A 251 -22.66 10.65 12.94
N GLU A 252 -22.61 9.39 13.32
CA GLU A 252 -22.61 8.95 14.71
C GLU A 252 -21.62 7.82 14.93
N TRP A 253 -21.22 7.63 16.18
CA TRP A 253 -20.44 6.49 16.61
C TRP A 253 -21.35 5.52 17.37
N VAL A 254 -21.22 4.24 17.05
CA VAL A 254 -21.98 3.15 17.68
C VAL A 254 -21.04 2.02 18.09
N GLU A 255 -21.45 1.30 19.14
CA GLU A 255 -20.76 0.09 19.61
C GLU A 255 -21.51 -1.15 19.14
N ILE A 256 -20.98 -1.85 18.14
CA ILE A 256 -21.61 -3.04 17.58
C ILE A 256 -21.13 -4.28 18.33
N PRO A 257 -22.00 -5.05 19.00
CA PRO A 257 -21.60 -6.24 19.73
C PRO A 257 -21.18 -7.36 18.75
N VAL A 258 -20.02 -7.96 19.00
CA VAL A 258 -19.45 -9.07 18.23
C VAL A 258 -18.91 -10.12 19.20
N GLY A 259 -19.74 -11.07 19.61
CA GLY A 259 -19.42 -12.00 20.69
C GLY A 259 -19.20 -11.24 22.00
N ASN A 260 -18.05 -11.39 22.63
CA ASN A 260 -17.69 -10.71 23.86
C ASN A 260 -17.04 -9.32 23.61
N ALA A 261 -16.81 -8.94 22.36
CA ALA A 261 -16.22 -7.66 21.99
C ALA A 261 -17.29 -6.66 21.52
N LYS A 262 -16.94 -5.39 21.54
CA LYS A 262 -17.70 -4.31 20.90
C LYS A 262 -16.83 -3.68 19.83
N VAL A 263 -17.35 -3.52 18.63
CA VAL A 263 -16.66 -2.87 17.52
C VAL A 263 -17.10 -1.42 17.42
N HIS A 264 -16.19 -0.50 17.71
CA HIS A 264 -16.38 0.93 17.56
C HIS A 264 -16.58 1.26 16.08
N THR A 265 -17.70 1.84 15.71
CA THR A 265 -18.09 1.97 14.30
C THR A 265 -18.64 3.35 14.02
N LYS A 266 -18.10 4.03 13.01
CA LYS A 266 -18.67 5.28 12.52
C LYS A 266 -19.71 5.01 11.44
N ILE A 267 -20.87 5.63 11.55
CA ILE A 267 -21.92 5.60 10.54
C ILE A 267 -22.10 7.02 10.01
N ALA A 268 -21.94 7.20 8.71
CA ALA A 268 -22.22 8.47 8.02
C ALA A 268 -23.48 8.34 7.16
N TYR A 269 -24.34 9.33 7.24
CA TYR A 269 -25.66 9.30 6.61
C TYR A 269 -25.77 10.28 5.46
N PRO A 270 -26.39 9.88 4.33
CA PRO A 270 -26.67 10.81 3.25
C PRO A 270 -27.67 11.88 3.65
N SER A 271 -27.64 13.01 2.96
CA SER A 271 -28.61 14.08 3.13
C SER A 271 -30.05 13.62 2.79
N GLY A 272 -31.04 14.29 3.35
CA GLY A 272 -32.46 13.92 3.19
C GLY A 272 -32.87 12.72 4.03
N ASP A 273 -34.13 12.27 3.88
CA ASP A 273 -34.75 11.23 4.72
C ASP A 273 -35.04 9.93 3.96
N GLY A 274 -34.64 9.85 2.70
CA GLY A 274 -34.84 8.67 1.84
C GLY A 274 -34.07 7.45 2.32
N LYS A 275 -34.52 6.28 1.89
CA LYS A 275 -33.78 5.03 2.07
C LYS A 275 -32.57 4.97 1.14
N ALA A 276 -31.47 4.41 1.61
CA ALA A 276 -30.21 4.30 0.89
C ALA A 276 -29.57 2.92 1.07
N GLY A 277 -28.79 2.52 0.08
CA GLY A 277 -27.94 1.33 0.19
C GLY A 277 -26.83 1.55 1.22
N ILE A 278 -26.43 0.50 1.92
CA ILE A 278 -25.33 0.56 2.87
C ILE A 278 -24.01 0.13 2.24
N ILE A 279 -22.92 0.77 2.64
CA ILE A 279 -21.57 0.42 2.19
C ILE A 279 -20.69 0.19 3.42
N ILE A 280 -20.08 -0.99 3.51
CA ILE A 280 -19.08 -1.29 4.53
C ILE A 280 -17.74 -0.82 4.02
N VAL A 281 -17.12 0.14 4.72
CA VAL A 281 -15.81 0.71 4.40
C VAL A 281 -14.74 -0.08 5.17
N MET A 282 -13.88 -0.77 4.44
CA MET A 282 -12.91 -1.69 5.01
C MET A 282 -11.51 -1.10 4.96
N SER A 283 -10.92 -0.91 6.14
CA SER A 283 -9.60 -0.30 6.30
C SER A 283 -8.47 -1.25 5.93
N GLY A 284 -7.37 -0.68 5.43
CA GLY A 284 -6.10 -1.37 5.20
C GLY A 284 -5.27 -1.54 6.48
N ALA A 285 -3.97 -1.79 6.32
CA ALA A 285 -3.03 -2.00 7.40
C ALA A 285 -2.94 -0.81 8.38
N THR A 286 -3.16 0.41 7.90
CA THR A 286 -3.13 1.64 8.70
C THR A 286 -4.41 1.89 9.52
N GLY A 287 -5.36 0.97 9.51
CA GLY A 287 -6.57 1.05 10.34
C GLY A 287 -7.55 2.15 9.96
N GLN A 288 -8.41 2.53 10.91
CA GLN A 288 -9.50 3.49 10.73
C GLN A 288 -9.02 4.94 10.94
N ASN A 289 -8.06 5.39 10.15
CA ASN A 289 -7.54 6.75 10.19
C ASN A 289 -8.52 7.79 9.59
N ASP A 290 -8.18 9.08 9.70
CA ASP A 290 -9.02 10.18 9.17
C ASP A 290 -9.35 10.01 7.69
N TRP A 291 -8.42 9.46 6.88
CA TRP A 291 -8.69 9.23 5.47
C TRP A 291 -9.78 8.18 5.24
N GLN A 292 -9.74 7.06 5.98
CA GLN A 292 -10.81 6.05 5.92
C GLN A 292 -12.17 6.62 6.32
N LEU A 293 -12.19 7.49 7.34
CA LEU A 293 -13.41 8.17 7.77
C LEU A 293 -13.89 9.16 6.71
N ALA A 294 -12.99 9.85 6.00
CA ALA A 294 -13.33 10.76 4.91
C ALA A 294 -13.89 10.02 3.68
N VAL A 295 -13.44 8.79 3.43
CA VAL A 295 -14.06 7.92 2.40
C VAL A 295 -15.54 7.66 2.77
N GLY A 296 -15.83 7.32 4.01
CA GLY A 296 -17.20 7.13 4.49
C GLY A 296 -18.06 8.40 4.35
N ASP A 297 -17.48 9.54 4.65
CA ASP A 297 -18.12 10.85 4.50
C ASP A 297 -18.46 11.13 3.02
N GLU A 298 -17.51 10.89 2.10
CA GLU A 298 -17.75 11.08 0.67
C GLU A 298 -18.81 10.11 0.12
N LEU A 299 -18.80 8.85 0.54
CA LEU A 299 -19.85 7.89 0.16
C LEU A 299 -21.24 8.38 0.65
N ALA A 300 -21.32 8.98 1.83
CA ALA A 300 -22.54 9.57 2.32
C ALA A 300 -22.98 10.79 1.50
N ARG A 301 -22.04 11.62 1.03
CA ARG A 301 -22.33 12.71 0.05
C ARG A 301 -22.91 12.17 -1.26
N GLN A 302 -22.46 10.97 -1.68
CA GLN A 302 -22.93 10.32 -2.90
C GLN A 302 -24.28 9.61 -2.73
N GLY A 303 -24.89 9.65 -1.54
CA GLY A 303 -26.24 9.14 -1.28
C GLY A 303 -26.30 7.78 -0.60
N PHE A 304 -25.21 7.26 -0.07
CA PHE A 304 -25.15 5.97 0.62
C PHE A 304 -25.08 6.12 2.14
N ILE A 305 -25.45 5.09 2.88
CA ILE A 305 -25.12 4.98 4.30
C ILE A 305 -23.76 4.28 4.39
N ALA A 306 -22.75 5.00 4.84
CA ALA A 306 -21.40 4.44 4.98
C ALA A 306 -21.18 3.96 6.42
N ILE A 307 -20.69 2.72 6.55
CA ILE A 307 -20.43 2.06 7.82
C ILE A 307 -18.95 1.72 7.87
N SER A 308 -18.23 2.35 8.78
CA SER A 308 -16.77 2.23 8.92
C SER A 308 -16.46 1.59 10.28
N PRO A 309 -16.36 0.24 10.36
CA PRO A 309 -16.03 -0.44 11.60
C PRO A 309 -14.53 -0.37 11.88
N ASP A 310 -14.17 -0.12 13.12
CA ASP A 310 -12.79 -0.20 13.59
C ASP A 310 -12.40 -1.64 13.95
N LEU A 311 -11.62 -2.27 13.09
CA LEU A 311 -11.11 -3.63 13.33
C LEU A 311 -10.23 -3.75 14.58
N HIS A 312 -9.63 -2.64 15.04
CA HIS A 312 -8.74 -2.63 16.20
C HIS A 312 -9.47 -2.55 17.54
N SER A 313 -10.79 -2.42 17.54
CA SER A 313 -11.59 -2.43 18.77
C SER A 313 -11.30 -3.66 19.63
N GLY A 314 -10.75 -3.47 20.82
CA GLY A 314 -10.29 -4.52 21.72
C GLY A 314 -8.91 -5.10 21.43
N PHE A 315 -8.23 -4.67 20.36
CA PHE A 315 -6.87 -5.06 20.01
C PHE A 315 -5.85 -3.95 20.25
N GLY A 316 -6.30 -2.75 20.50
CA GLY A 316 -5.43 -1.63 20.85
C GLY A 316 -4.81 -1.76 22.24
N PRO A 317 -3.84 -0.92 22.59
CA PRO A 317 -3.25 -0.85 23.93
C PRO A 317 -4.32 -0.87 25.01
N ASN A 318 -4.11 -1.68 26.04
CA ASN A 318 -5.05 -1.87 27.17
C ASN A 318 -6.49 -2.30 26.75
N GLY A 319 -6.62 -2.99 25.62
CA GLY A 319 -7.94 -3.38 25.09
C GLY A 319 -8.71 -2.24 24.45
N GLY A 320 -8.02 -1.15 24.06
CA GLY A 320 -8.60 0.00 23.36
C GLY A 320 -8.90 -0.28 21.89
N ASN A 321 -9.20 0.78 21.17
CA ASN A 321 -9.52 0.81 19.74
C ASN A 321 -8.39 1.49 18.94
N TYR A 322 -8.64 1.86 17.69
CA TYR A 322 -7.69 2.58 16.84
C TYR A 322 -7.07 3.82 17.52
N ASP A 323 -7.88 4.63 18.20
CA ASP A 323 -7.44 5.88 18.82
C ASP A 323 -6.48 5.67 20.02
N SER A 324 -6.34 4.44 20.51
CA SER A 324 -5.43 4.11 21.60
C SER A 324 -3.99 3.86 21.19
N PHE A 325 -3.73 3.76 19.88
CA PHE A 325 -2.37 3.61 19.36
C PHE A 325 -1.66 4.96 19.26
N GLU A 326 -0.43 5.00 19.68
CA GLU A 326 0.42 6.19 19.56
C GLU A 326 1.10 6.28 18.19
N PHE A 327 1.42 5.10 17.60
CA PHE A 327 2.17 5.03 16.34
C PHE A 327 1.44 4.19 15.29
N PRO A 328 1.43 4.65 14.04
CA PRO A 328 0.82 3.93 12.91
C PRO A 328 1.39 2.53 12.66
N ASP A 329 2.66 2.35 12.93
CA ASP A 329 3.31 1.04 12.80
C ASP A 329 2.76 0.00 13.80
N ASP A 330 2.42 0.43 15.00
CA ASP A 330 1.76 -0.43 15.99
C ASP A 330 0.35 -0.81 15.53
N VAL A 331 -0.35 0.09 14.83
CA VAL A 331 -1.63 -0.22 14.17
C VAL A 331 -1.44 -1.30 13.12
N ALA A 332 -0.46 -1.15 12.23
CA ALA A 332 -0.18 -2.13 11.17
C ALA A 332 0.20 -3.49 11.75
N LYS A 333 1.00 -3.52 12.81
CA LYS A 333 1.34 -4.73 13.55
C LYS A 333 0.12 -5.40 14.18
N ALA A 334 -0.74 -4.62 14.81
CA ALA A 334 -1.99 -5.11 15.40
C ALA A 334 -2.94 -5.65 14.31
N THR A 335 -3.03 -4.98 13.15
CA THR A 335 -3.81 -5.46 11.99
C THR A 335 -3.39 -6.87 11.59
N ALA A 336 -2.08 -7.13 11.51
CA ALA A 336 -1.55 -8.46 11.15
C ALA A 336 -1.88 -9.54 12.19
N MET A 337 -2.20 -9.16 13.43
CA MET A 337 -2.61 -10.09 14.49
C MET A 337 -4.11 -10.42 14.45
N ILE A 338 -4.92 -9.64 13.74
CA ILE A 338 -6.34 -9.91 13.57
C ILE A 338 -6.50 -11.01 12.52
N SER A 339 -7.06 -12.16 12.90
CA SER A 339 -7.29 -13.24 11.95
C SER A 339 -8.34 -12.83 10.90
N ASN A 340 -8.23 -13.43 9.69
CA ASN A 340 -9.22 -13.19 8.63
C ASN A 340 -10.65 -13.54 9.10
N ALA A 341 -10.82 -14.63 9.83
CA ALA A 341 -12.11 -15.03 10.38
C ALA A 341 -12.68 -13.97 11.34
N GLU A 342 -11.84 -13.36 12.19
CA GLU A 342 -12.25 -12.29 13.08
C GLU A 342 -12.62 -11.02 12.31
N ALA A 343 -11.81 -10.63 11.32
CA ALA A 343 -12.13 -9.48 10.46
C ALA A 343 -13.48 -9.67 9.76
N MET A 344 -13.69 -10.82 9.13
CA MET A 344 -14.96 -11.15 8.45
C MET A 344 -16.15 -11.15 9.42
N ARG A 345 -15.98 -11.67 10.64
CA ARG A 345 -17.01 -11.67 11.67
C ARG A 345 -17.43 -10.24 12.04
N ARG A 346 -16.45 -9.31 12.18
CA ARG A 346 -16.69 -7.90 12.49
C ARG A 346 -17.38 -7.16 11.35
N TYR A 347 -16.90 -7.34 10.12
CA TYR A 347 -17.54 -6.74 8.94
C TYR A 347 -18.97 -7.25 8.72
N ARG A 348 -19.22 -8.53 8.95
CA ARG A 348 -20.57 -9.10 8.87
C ARG A 348 -21.49 -8.48 9.93
N ALA A 349 -21.04 -8.38 11.17
CA ALA A 349 -21.82 -7.75 12.23
C ALA A 349 -22.14 -6.28 11.93
N ALA A 350 -21.16 -5.53 11.38
CA ALA A 350 -21.38 -4.15 10.95
C ALA A 350 -22.39 -4.05 9.81
N ARG A 351 -22.34 -4.95 8.81
CA ARG A 351 -23.36 -5.06 7.76
C ARG A 351 -24.74 -5.35 8.34
N ASP A 352 -24.85 -6.36 9.18
CA ASP A 352 -26.13 -6.80 9.75
C ASP A 352 -26.74 -5.73 10.66
N TYR A 353 -25.92 -4.92 11.33
CA TYR A 353 -26.37 -3.73 12.04
C TYR A 353 -26.92 -2.69 11.06
N GLY A 354 -26.16 -2.36 10.03
CA GLY A 354 -26.55 -1.39 9.00
C GLY A 354 -27.83 -1.78 8.26
N MET A 355 -28.01 -3.05 7.96
CA MET A 355 -29.23 -3.55 7.30
C MET A 355 -30.52 -3.37 8.15
N LYS A 356 -30.38 -3.17 9.46
CA LYS A 356 -31.50 -2.92 10.38
C LYS A 356 -31.79 -1.42 10.58
N LEU A 357 -30.93 -0.54 10.03
CA LEU A 357 -31.18 0.89 10.13
C LEU A 357 -32.50 1.27 9.42
N PRO A 358 -33.32 2.17 10.00
CA PRO A 358 -34.60 2.56 9.41
C PRO A 358 -34.48 3.10 7.97
N ARG A 359 -33.33 3.70 7.65
CA ARG A 359 -33.03 4.27 6.35
C ARG A 359 -32.34 3.31 5.38
N ALA A 360 -32.07 2.06 5.76
CA ALA A 360 -31.53 1.08 4.83
C ALA A 360 -32.58 0.66 3.80
N ASN A 361 -32.17 0.53 2.53
CA ASN A 361 -33.05 0.11 1.43
C ASN A 361 -33.06 -1.41 1.21
N GLY A 362 -32.33 -2.17 2.03
CA GLY A 362 -32.20 -3.63 1.92
C GLY A 362 -31.05 -4.10 1.03
N LYS A 363 -30.25 -3.20 0.46
CA LYS A 363 -29.07 -3.52 -0.35
C LYS A 363 -27.78 -3.16 0.39
N SER A 364 -26.72 -3.95 0.20
CA SER A 364 -25.42 -3.70 0.81
C SER A 364 -24.26 -3.96 -0.14
N ALA A 365 -23.22 -3.16 -0.05
CA ALA A 365 -21.94 -3.36 -0.74
C ALA A 365 -20.77 -3.26 0.24
N SER A 366 -19.60 -3.67 -0.20
CA SER A 366 -18.33 -3.40 0.47
C SER A 366 -17.41 -2.58 -0.45
N ILE A 367 -16.59 -1.76 0.16
CA ILE A 367 -15.45 -1.09 -0.46
C ILE A 367 -14.26 -1.21 0.47
N GLY A 368 -13.11 -1.59 -0.07
CA GLY A 368 -11.91 -1.77 0.75
C GLY A 368 -10.65 -1.34 0.02
N PHE A 369 -9.64 -1.00 0.82
CA PHE A 369 -8.38 -0.42 0.36
C PHE A 369 -7.20 -1.20 0.93
N CYS A 370 -6.21 -1.57 0.11
CA CYS A 370 -5.06 -2.37 0.52
C CYS A 370 -5.50 -3.73 1.13
N GLY A 371 -5.11 -4.04 2.35
CA GLY A 371 -5.64 -5.19 3.10
C GLY A 371 -7.17 -5.19 3.20
N GLY A 372 -7.79 -4.01 3.31
CA GLY A 372 -9.24 -3.84 3.23
C GLY A 372 -9.81 -4.19 1.86
N GLY A 373 -9.06 -3.95 0.77
CA GLY A 373 -9.42 -4.39 -0.58
C GLY A 373 -9.47 -5.92 -0.66
N THR A 374 -8.45 -6.59 -0.14
CA THR A 374 -8.44 -8.05 0.01
C THR A 374 -9.63 -8.54 0.84
N ASN A 375 -9.93 -7.84 1.96
CA ASN A 375 -11.08 -8.16 2.80
C ASN A 375 -12.41 -7.94 2.07
N SER A 376 -12.55 -6.89 1.25
CA SER A 376 -13.77 -6.65 0.46
C SER A 376 -13.99 -7.75 -0.58
N PHE A 377 -12.94 -8.23 -1.22
CA PHE A 377 -13.03 -9.35 -2.14
C PHE A 377 -13.39 -10.65 -1.42
N GLN A 378 -12.76 -10.95 -0.29
CA GLN A 378 -13.09 -12.11 0.54
C GLN A 378 -14.54 -12.03 1.07
N PHE A 379 -14.98 -10.83 1.46
CA PHE A 379 -16.33 -10.61 1.96
C PHE A 379 -17.41 -10.93 0.92
N ALA A 380 -17.13 -10.65 -0.37
CA ALA A 380 -18.02 -11.06 -1.46
C ALA A 380 -18.19 -12.59 -1.57
N ALA A 381 -17.18 -13.36 -1.15
CA ALA A 381 -17.28 -14.82 -1.09
C ALA A 381 -18.04 -15.30 0.15
N GLU A 382 -17.98 -14.55 1.25
CA GLU A 382 -18.58 -14.93 2.51
C GLU A 382 -20.01 -14.43 2.73
N VAL A 383 -20.43 -13.40 1.96
CA VAL A 383 -21.75 -12.78 2.05
C VAL A 383 -22.45 -12.88 0.69
N PRO A 384 -23.14 -14.01 0.42
CA PRO A 384 -23.79 -14.21 -0.86
C PRO A 384 -24.88 -13.20 -1.21
N GLU A 385 -25.40 -12.47 -0.21
CA GLU A 385 -26.42 -11.44 -0.36
C GLU A 385 -25.84 -10.05 -0.64
N LEU A 386 -24.50 -9.92 -0.73
CA LEU A 386 -23.85 -8.67 -1.07
C LEU A 386 -24.25 -8.25 -2.50
N SER A 387 -24.63 -7.00 -2.66
CA SER A 387 -25.07 -6.46 -3.98
C SER A 387 -23.89 -6.08 -4.87
N ALA A 388 -22.75 -5.69 -4.29
CA ALA A 388 -21.52 -5.33 -5.00
C ALA A 388 -20.31 -5.33 -4.06
N ALA A 389 -19.11 -5.53 -4.63
CA ALA A 389 -17.84 -5.35 -3.93
C ALA A 389 -16.89 -4.49 -4.75
N VAL A 390 -16.24 -3.52 -4.11
CA VAL A 390 -15.19 -2.70 -4.70
C VAL A 390 -13.87 -2.98 -4.00
N VAL A 391 -12.84 -3.23 -4.81
CA VAL A 391 -11.51 -3.66 -4.38
C VAL A 391 -10.48 -2.67 -4.89
N TYR A 392 -9.91 -1.88 -4.01
CA TYR A 392 -8.77 -1.04 -4.33
C TYR A 392 -7.47 -1.73 -3.92
N TYR A 393 -6.60 -1.99 -4.89
CA TYR A 393 -5.27 -2.59 -4.73
C TYR A 393 -5.22 -3.70 -3.67
N GLY A 394 -6.17 -4.63 -3.75
CA GLY A 394 -6.29 -5.82 -2.92
C GLY A 394 -6.19 -7.10 -3.74
N THR A 395 -5.74 -8.19 -3.13
CA THR A 395 -5.63 -9.50 -3.79
C THR A 395 -6.97 -10.25 -3.81
N GLY A 396 -7.16 -11.09 -4.81
CA GLY A 396 -8.32 -11.99 -4.88
C GLY A 396 -8.27 -13.10 -3.81
N PRO A 397 -9.43 -13.67 -3.45
CA PRO A 397 -9.50 -14.81 -2.55
C PRO A 397 -8.98 -16.09 -3.22
N LYS A 398 -8.83 -17.15 -2.42
CA LYS A 398 -8.45 -18.48 -2.91
C LYS A 398 -9.50 -19.03 -3.89
N GLU A 399 -9.07 -19.91 -4.80
CA GLU A 399 -9.96 -20.51 -5.82
C GLU A 399 -11.26 -21.09 -5.23
N ALA A 400 -11.17 -21.80 -4.11
CA ALA A 400 -12.35 -22.38 -3.44
C ALA A 400 -13.36 -21.32 -2.94
N ASP A 401 -12.91 -20.12 -2.62
CA ASP A 401 -13.75 -19.02 -2.17
C ASP A 401 -14.33 -18.22 -3.35
N ILE A 402 -13.58 -18.09 -4.44
CA ILE A 402 -14.07 -17.48 -5.69
C ILE A 402 -15.37 -18.14 -6.15
N ALA A 403 -15.47 -19.47 -6.03
CA ALA A 403 -16.68 -20.22 -6.42
C ALA A 403 -17.95 -19.74 -5.69
N LYS A 404 -17.82 -19.21 -4.47
CA LYS A 404 -18.93 -18.74 -3.62
C LYS A 404 -19.42 -17.34 -3.98
N ILE A 405 -18.61 -16.53 -4.67
CA ILE A 405 -18.93 -15.14 -5.02
C ILE A 405 -20.18 -15.09 -5.91
N LYS A 406 -21.15 -14.25 -5.52
CA LYS A 406 -22.34 -13.94 -6.32
C LYS A 406 -22.38 -12.47 -6.73
N ALA A 407 -21.85 -11.59 -5.89
CA ALA A 407 -21.81 -10.16 -6.15
C ALA A 407 -20.87 -9.82 -7.32
N PRO A 408 -21.20 -8.85 -8.16
CA PRO A 408 -20.26 -8.25 -9.08
C PRO A 408 -19.12 -7.58 -8.30
N VAL A 409 -17.89 -7.72 -8.83
CA VAL A 409 -16.67 -7.19 -8.22
C VAL A 409 -16.00 -6.21 -9.17
N LEU A 410 -15.72 -5.00 -8.68
CA LEU A 410 -14.95 -3.98 -9.38
C LEU A 410 -13.57 -3.86 -8.74
N GLY A 411 -12.50 -4.01 -9.54
CA GLY A 411 -11.12 -3.93 -9.08
C GLY A 411 -10.41 -2.69 -9.62
N MET A 412 -9.72 -1.96 -8.75
CA MET A 412 -8.97 -0.72 -9.05
C MET A 412 -7.51 -0.88 -8.61
N TYR A 413 -6.58 -0.85 -9.55
CA TYR A 413 -5.18 -1.22 -9.34
C TYR A 413 -4.24 -0.16 -9.92
N GLY A 414 -3.05 -0.02 -9.33
CA GLY A 414 -2.00 0.86 -9.84
C GLY A 414 -0.94 0.05 -10.55
N GLU A 415 -0.53 0.42 -11.76
CA GLU A 415 0.48 -0.29 -12.57
C GLU A 415 1.84 -0.47 -11.86
N VAL A 416 2.13 0.40 -10.89
CA VAL A 416 3.39 0.38 -10.14
C VAL A 416 3.23 -0.32 -8.78
N ASP A 417 2.47 -1.42 -8.78
CA ASP A 417 2.22 -2.25 -7.58
C ASP A 417 2.39 -3.74 -7.94
N SER A 418 3.64 -4.14 -8.26
CA SER A 418 3.95 -5.50 -8.73
C SER A 418 3.43 -6.59 -7.77
N ARG A 419 3.35 -6.29 -6.48
CA ARG A 419 2.85 -7.21 -5.46
C ARG A 419 1.38 -7.58 -5.70
N ILE A 420 0.56 -6.62 -6.06
CA ILE A 420 -0.86 -6.83 -6.34
C ILE A 420 -1.07 -7.23 -7.79
N ASP A 421 -0.42 -6.55 -8.73
CA ASP A 421 -0.62 -6.75 -10.16
C ASP A 421 -0.31 -8.17 -10.61
N SER A 422 0.73 -8.79 -10.02
CA SER A 422 1.07 -10.20 -10.28
C SER A 422 -0.07 -11.19 -9.94
N THR A 423 -1.08 -10.78 -9.18
CA THR A 423 -2.24 -11.61 -8.80
C THR A 423 -3.47 -11.39 -9.69
N ILE A 424 -3.52 -10.32 -10.47
CA ILE A 424 -4.74 -9.88 -11.20
C ILE A 424 -5.09 -10.86 -12.31
N ASP A 425 -4.14 -11.25 -13.15
CA ASP A 425 -4.39 -12.16 -14.29
C ASP A 425 -4.90 -13.51 -13.81
N GLY A 426 -4.27 -14.09 -12.79
CA GLY A 426 -4.69 -15.35 -12.19
C GLY A 426 -6.10 -15.28 -11.62
N THR A 427 -6.40 -14.21 -10.89
CA THR A 427 -7.73 -13.96 -10.33
C THR A 427 -8.77 -13.77 -11.45
N THR A 428 -8.44 -13.00 -12.49
CA THR A 428 -9.31 -12.75 -13.64
C THR A 428 -9.63 -14.05 -14.38
N ALA A 429 -8.63 -14.89 -14.60
CA ALA A 429 -8.83 -16.20 -15.24
C ALA A 429 -9.75 -17.11 -14.42
N LEU A 430 -9.58 -17.16 -13.10
CA LEU A 430 -10.42 -17.97 -12.20
C LEU A 430 -11.86 -17.44 -12.13
N MET A 431 -12.05 -16.13 -11.98
CA MET A 431 -13.37 -15.49 -11.97
C MET A 431 -14.13 -15.80 -13.28
N LYS A 432 -13.46 -15.62 -14.43
CA LYS A 432 -14.01 -15.95 -15.75
C LYS A 432 -14.35 -17.44 -15.88
N LYS A 433 -13.43 -18.33 -15.49
CA LYS A 433 -13.64 -19.79 -15.52
C LYS A 433 -14.88 -20.21 -14.73
N MET A 434 -15.19 -19.51 -13.64
CA MET A 434 -16.32 -19.78 -12.75
C MET A 434 -17.58 -18.97 -13.09
N GLY A 435 -17.58 -18.21 -14.19
CA GLY A 435 -18.73 -17.38 -14.60
C GLY A 435 -19.05 -16.25 -13.63
N LYS A 436 -18.05 -15.71 -12.93
CA LYS A 436 -18.19 -14.60 -11.98
C LYS A 436 -17.90 -13.28 -12.65
N TYR A 437 -18.64 -12.24 -12.26
CA TYR A 437 -18.37 -10.88 -12.74
C TYR A 437 -17.20 -10.28 -11.99
N TYR A 438 -16.16 -9.91 -12.70
CA TYR A 438 -15.00 -9.20 -12.19
C TYR A 438 -14.46 -8.25 -13.26
N GLU A 439 -14.36 -6.97 -12.91
CA GLU A 439 -13.91 -5.91 -13.80
C GLU A 439 -12.68 -5.23 -13.20
N PRO A 440 -11.45 -5.70 -13.51
CA PRO A 440 -10.23 -5.06 -13.06
C PRO A 440 -9.84 -3.89 -13.97
N HIS A 441 -9.43 -2.77 -13.37
CA HIS A 441 -8.84 -1.60 -14.03
C HIS A 441 -7.47 -1.32 -13.46
N ILE A 442 -6.46 -1.25 -14.34
CA ILE A 442 -5.07 -0.92 -13.98
C ILE A 442 -4.77 0.48 -14.48
N TYR A 443 -4.40 1.37 -13.57
CA TYR A 443 -4.14 2.79 -13.85
C TYR A 443 -2.64 3.01 -14.05
N LYS A 444 -2.29 3.48 -15.25
CA LYS A 444 -0.90 3.68 -15.67
C LYS A 444 -0.15 4.62 -14.75
N GLY A 445 1.05 4.21 -14.32
CA GLY A 445 1.94 4.99 -13.46
C GLY A 445 1.43 5.22 -12.04
N ALA A 446 0.24 4.73 -11.67
CA ALA A 446 -0.26 4.82 -10.32
C ALA A 446 0.42 3.80 -9.39
N THR A 447 0.68 4.21 -8.15
CA THR A 447 1.31 3.38 -7.12
C THR A 447 0.28 2.65 -6.27
N HIS A 448 0.74 1.79 -5.36
CA HIS A 448 -0.11 1.30 -4.27
C HIS A 448 -0.73 2.48 -3.50
N ALA A 449 -1.96 2.35 -3.02
CA ALA A 449 -2.70 3.38 -2.28
C ALA A 449 -2.91 4.72 -3.04
N PHE A 450 -2.99 4.70 -4.37
CA PHE A 450 -3.06 5.89 -5.21
C PHE A 450 -4.23 6.83 -4.88
N VAL A 451 -5.39 6.34 -4.45
CA VAL A 451 -6.50 7.21 -4.04
C VAL A 451 -6.28 7.87 -2.68
N GLN A 452 -5.38 7.32 -1.87
CA GLN A 452 -4.99 7.90 -0.58
C GLN A 452 -3.87 8.93 -0.78
N TYR A 453 -2.82 8.60 -1.54
CA TYR A 453 -1.64 9.44 -1.77
C TYR A 453 -1.66 10.10 -3.14
N GLN A 454 -2.66 10.95 -3.36
CA GLN A 454 -2.94 11.60 -4.63
C GLN A 454 -1.86 12.59 -5.09
N ASN A 455 -0.95 12.99 -4.21
CA ASN A 455 0.16 13.88 -4.51
C ASN A 455 1.38 13.17 -5.13
N LEU A 456 1.33 11.85 -5.29
CA LEU A 456 2.43 11.06 -5.85
C LEU A 456 2.17 10.72 -7.32
N GLY A 457 3.16 10.95 -8.20
CA GLY A 457 3.15 10.54 -9.61
C GLY A 457 1.81 10.74 -10.31
N GLU A 458 1.31 9.68 -10.93
CA GLU A 458 0.04 9.66 -11.67
C GLU A 458 -1.19 9.40 -10.76
N ASN A 459 -1.01 9.34 -9.46
CA ASN A 459 -2.07 8.97 -8.51
C ASN A 459 -3.28 9.90 -8.56
N ALA A 460 -3.06 11.21 -8.76
CA ALA A 460 -4.16 12.17 -8.88
C ALA A 460 -5.01 11.89 -10.13
N ALA A 461 -4.36 11.60 -11.27
CA ALA A 461 -5.05 11.25 -12.51
C ALA A 461 -5.83 9.94 -12.36
N ALA A 462 -5.19 8.92 -11.78
CA ALA A 462 -5.82 7.63 -11.49
C ALA A 462 -7.02 7.77 -10.54
N THR A 463 -6.92 8.61 -9.51
CA THR A 463 -8.03 8.87 -8.58
C THR A 463 -9.20 9.55 -9.29
N LYS A 464 -8.91 10.55 -10.12
CA LYS A 464 -9.91 11.29 -10.88
C LYS A 464 -10.71 10.40 -11.85
N GLU A 465 -10.10 9.33 -12.32
CA GLU A 465 -10.74 8.36 -13.21
C GLU A 465 -11.44 7.24 -12.44
N SER A 466 -10.77 6.65 -11.43
CA SER A 466 -11.26 5.48 -10.69
C SER A 466 -12.43 5.80 -9.77
N TRP A 467 -12.40 6.95 -9.09
CA TRP A 467 -13.43 7.27 -8.09
C TRP A 467 -14.82 7.47 -8.69
N PRO A 468 -15.01 8.26 -9.76
CA PRO A 468 -16.33 8.36 -10.45
C PRO A 468 -16.84 7.01 -10.96
N ARG A 469 -15.95 6.13 -11.47
CA ARG A 469 -16.29 4.76 -11.87
C ARG A 469 -16.82 3.94 -10.70
N THR A 470 -16.14 4.02 -9.55
CA THR A 470 -16.58 3.39 -8.30
C THR A 470 -17.97 3.86 -7.90
N ILE A 471 -18.22 5.16 -7.92
CA ILE A 471 -19.51 5.72 -7.53
C ILE A 471 -20.62 5.30 -8.51
N ALA A 472 -20.34 5.28 -9.83
CA ALA A 472 -21.28 4.81 -10.84
C ALA A 472 -21.64 3.33 -10.61
N PHE A 473 -20.65 2.48 -10.42
CA PHE A 473 -20.84 1.06 -10.13
C PHE A 473 -21.67 0.81 -8.87
N LEU A 474 -21.36 1.53 -7.78
CA LEU A 474 -22.13 1.41 -6.53
C LEU A 474 -23.58 1.90 -6.70
N LYS A 475 -23.81 2.98 -7.44
CA LYS A 475 -25.18 3.48 -7.74
C LYS A 475 -25.98 2.46 -8.54
N GLU A 476 -25.38 1.82 -9.54
CA GLU A 476 -26.04 0.80 -10.35
C GLU A 476 -26.55 -0.37 -9.49
N HIS A 477 -25.77 -0.82 -8.53
CA HIS A 477 -26.09 -2.01 -7.75
C HIS A 477 -26.85 -1.75 -6.45
N LEU A 478 -26.80 -0.53 -5.90
CA LEU A 478 -27.40 -0.17 -4.61
C LEU A 478 -28.66 0.72 -4.70
N SER A 479 -29.00 1.21 -5.89
CA SER A 479 -30.22 2.02 -6.10
C SER A 479 -31.48 1.17 -6.04
#